data_5e974fa5c4be8bdd76f20af119c5c335
#
_entry.id   5e974fa5c4be8bdd76f20af119c5c335
#
_cell.length_a   1.000
_cell.length_b   1.000
_cell.length_c   1.000
_cell.angle_alpha   90.00
_cell.angle_beta   90.00
_cell.angle_gamma   90.00
#
_symmetry.space_group_name_H-M   'P 1'
#
loop_
_entity.id
_entity.type
_entity.pdbx_description
1 polymer ?
#
loop_
_entity_poly.entity_id
_entity_poly.type
_entity_poly.pdbx_seq_one_letter_code
_entity_poly.pdbx_strand_id
1 'polypeptide(L)'
;MRRNTDLTIALAGNPNAGKTTVFNRLTGSRQHTGNWPGKTIERKSGRYKHAGMLIEVVDLPGTYSLAAYSEEEIVARDFLLEGQPDVVVVVVDASNLERNLYLVVQILELQLPVLVALNMTDMAETIGFEIDTDNLSDGLGGVPVIRMVAARGRGIEELKEAILLYTKQQSKERTPDPIV
;
A
#
# COMPACT_ATOMS: atom_id res chain seq x y z
N MET A 1 -18.74 13.50 -7.41
CA MET A 1 -19.17 12.11 -7.72
C MET A 1 -19.08 11.27 -6.46
N ARG A 2 -20.16 10.64 -6.02
CA ARG A 2 -20.08 9.72 -4.86
C ARG A 2 -19.22 8.52 -5.26
N ARG A 3 -18.17 8.22 -4.46
CA ARG A 3 -17.38 7.00 -4.65
C ARG A 3 -18.34 5.80 -4.55
N ASN A 4 -18.27 4.89 -5.52
CA ASN A 4 -19.10 3.67 -5.52
C ASN A 4 -18.47 2.54 -4.67
N THR A 5 -17.55 2.92 -3.78
CA THR A 5 -16.77 2.08 -2.86
C THR A 5 -16.65 2.78 -1.51
N ASP A 6 -16.56 1.99 -0.45
CA ASP A 6 -16.47 2.51 0.93
C ASP A 6 -15.07 3.04 1.24
N LEU A 7 -14.04 2.37 0.70
CA LEU A 7 -12.63 2.76 0.84
C LEU A 7 -11.91 2.63 -0.51
N THR A 8 -10.90 3.48 -0.71
CA THR A 8 -9.93 3.38 -1.81
C THR A 8 -8.53 3.27 -1.24
N ILE A 9 -7.81 2.21 -1.56
CA ILE A 9 -6.41 2.04 -1.21
C ILE A 9 -5.51 2.15 -2.44
N ALA A 10 -4.38 2.82 -2.28
CA ALA A 10 -3.30 2.81 -3.27
C ALA A 10 -2.29 1.73 -2.89
N LEU A 11 -1.92 0.89 -3.84
CA LEU A 11 -0.87 -0.10 -3.66
C LEU A 11 0.40 0.41 -4.33
N ALA A 12 1.41 0.75 -3.54
CA ALA A 12 2.71 1.25 -3.97
C ALA A 12 3.81 0.23 -3.67
N GLY A 13 4.96 0.36 -4.28
CA GLY A 13 6.12 -0.49 -4.00
C GLY A 13 7.14 -0.47 -5.13
N ASN A 14 8.35 -0.90 -4.79
CA ASN A 14 9.42 -1.03 -5.75
C ASN A 14 9.10 -2.11 -6.81
N PRO A 15 9.65 -2.02 -8.02
CA PRO A 15 9.61 -3.13 -8.96
C PRO A 15 10.10 -4.42 -8.31
N ASN A 16 9.37 -5.52 -8.54
CA ASN A 16 9.66 -6.86 -8.02
C ASN A 16 9.49 -7.06 -6.49
N ALA A 17 8.97 -6.10 -5.74
CA ALA A 17 8.63 -6.28 -4.32
C ALA A 17 7.45 -7.25 -4.06
N GLY A 18 6.83 -7.77 -5.13
CA GLY A 18 5.67 -8.65 -5.05
C GLY A 18 4.32 -7.92 -5.04
N LYS A 19 4.30 -6.64 -5.43
CA LYS A 19 3.12 -5.78 -5.47
C LYS A 19 1.97 -6.41 -6.28
N THR A 20 2.25 -6.91 -7.50
CA THR A 20 1.25 -7.60 -8.34
C THR A 20 0.69 -8.85 -7.67
N THR A 21 1.50 -9.59 -6.93
CA THR A 21 1.03 -10.77 -6.18
C THR A 21 0.08 -10.35 -5.07
N VAL A 22 0.41 -9.31 -4.31
CA VAL A 22 -0.47 -8.75 -3.27
C VAL A 22 -1.77 -8.26 -3.89
N PHE A 23 -1.70 -7.49 -4.98
CA PHE A 23 -2.87 -7.01 -5.72
C PHE A 23 -3.80 -8.15 -6.15
N ASN A 24 -3.25 -9.20 -6.76
CA ASN A 24 -4.02 -10.36 -7.21
C ASN A 24 -4.64 -11.13 -6.05
N ARG A 25 -3.93 -11.25 -4.92
CA ARG A 25 -4.45 -11.92 -3.71
C ARG A 25 -5.60 -11.14 -3.07
N LEU A 26 -5.55 -9.81 -3.09
CA LEU A 26 -6.62 -8.96 -2.57
C LEU A 26 -7.86 -8.96 -3.48
N THR A 27 -7.67 -8.78 -4.79
CA THR A 27 -8.76 -8.50 -5.73
C THR A 27 -9.33 -9.73 -6.43
N GLY A 28 -8.55 -10.81 -6.52
CA GLY A 28 -8.94 -12.03 -7.22
C GLY A 28 -9.24 -11.75 -8.69
N SER A 29 -10.41 -12.21 -9.19
CA SER A 29 -10.85 -12.02 -10.57
C SER A 29 -11.55 -10.68 -10.83
N ARG A 30 -11.74 -9.85 -9.81
CA ARG A 30 -12.47 -8.56 -9.91
C ARG A 30 -11.53 -7.41 -10.21
N GLN A 31 -10.82 -7.53 -11.33
CA GLN A 31 -9.83 -6.54 -11.79
C GLN A 31 -10.34 -5.81 -13.02
N HIS A 32 -9.90 -4.57 -13.16
CA HIS A 32 -10.11 -3.73 -14.32
C HIS A 32 -8.77 -3.18 -14.78
N THR A 33 -8.49 -3.28 -16.07
CA THR A 33 -7.26 -2.76 -16.68
C THR A 33 -7.60 -1.67 -17.68
N GLY A 34 -6.74 -0.69 -17.79
CA GLY A 34 -6.84 0.42 -18.74
C GLY A 34 -5.50 1.16 -18.77
N ASN A 35 -5.50 2.38 -19.24
CA ASN A 35 -4.32 3.24 -19.19
C ASN A 35 -4.57 4.40 -18.23
N TRP A 36 -3.49 4.92 -17.64
CA TRP A 36 -3.57 6.17 -16.91
C TRP A 36 -3.98 7.30 -17.87
N PRO A 37 -4.82 8.26 -17.44
CA PRO A 37 -5.28 9.33 -18.31
C PRO A 37 -4.13 10.08 -18.99
N GLY A 38 -4.14 10.12 -20.34
CA GLY A 38 -3.12 10.78 -21.12
C GLY A 38 -1.73 10.12 -21.13
N LYS A 39 -1.62 8.89 -20.67
CA LYS A 39 -0.37 8.12 -20.58
C LYS A 39 -0.50 6.75 -21.26
N THR A 40 0.64 6.19 -21.67
CA THR A 40 0.73 4.81 -22.19
C THR A 40 0.92 3.76 -21.10
N ILE A 41 1.06 4.19 -19.85
CA ILE A 41 1.25 3.34 -18.69
C ILE A 41 -0.05 2.64 -18.33
N GLU A 42 0.02 1.33 -18.11
CA GLU A 42 -1.11 0.52 -17.70
C GLU A 42 -1.59 0.89 -16.28
N ARG A 43 -2.90 1.09 -16.15
CA ARG A 43 -3.58 1.26 -14.86
C ARG A 43 -4.33 -0.01 -14.53
N LYS A 44 -4.08 -0.58 -13.35
CA LYS A 44 -4.84 -1.69 -12.79
C LYS A 44 -5.61 -1.23 -11.56
N SER A 45 -6.86 -1.58 -11.50
CA SER A 45 -7.66 -1.46 -10.28
C SER A 45 -8.49 -2.72 -10.09
N GLY A 46 -8.87 -2.97 -8.86
CA GLY A 46 -9.70 -4.11 -8.52
C GLY A 46 -10.48 -3.84 -7.25
N ARG A 47 -11.41 -4.73 -6.92
CA ARG A 47 -12.27 -4.57 -5.74
C ARG A 47 -12.38 -5.87 -4.97
N TYR A 48 -12.42 -5.75 -3.66
CA TYR A 48 -12.74 -6.87 -2.78
C TYR A 48 -13.70 -6.42 -1.68
N LYS A 49 -14.41 -7.41 -1.10
CA LYS A 49 -15.26 -7.16 0.07
C LYS A 49 -14.59 -7.74 1.31
N HIS A 50 -14.58 -6.96 2.39
CA HIS A 50 -14.11 -7.42 3.69
C HIS A 50 -14.92 -6.74 4.79
N ALA A 51 -15.39 -7.53 5.79
CA ALA A 51 -16.22 -7.06 6.90
C ALA A 51 -17.41 -6.16 6.46
N GLY A 52 -18.06 -6.51 5.34
CA GLY A 52 -19.20 -5.78 4.78
C GLY A 52 -18.86 -4.54 3.95
N MET A 53 -17.59 -4.11 3.91
CA MET A 53 -17.14 -2.96 3.15
C MET A 53 -16.65 -3.36 1.76
N LEU A 54 -16.93 -2.52 0.76
CA LEU A 54 -16.40 -2.64 -0.59
C LEU A 54 -15.17 -1.75 -0.75
N ILE A 55 -14.02 -2.36 -0.95
CA ILE A 55 -12.71 -1.70 -0.99
C ILE A 55 -12.19 -1.73 -2.42
N GLU A 56 -11.82 -0.57 -2.95
CA GLU A 56 -11.12 -0.44 -4.22
C GLU A 56 -9.61 -0.41 -3.99
N VAL A 57 -8.89 -1.20 -4.77
CA VAL A 57 -7.43 -1.24 -4.80
C VAL A 57 -6.98 -0.65 -6.12
N VAL A 58 -6.16 0.39 -6.09
CA VAL A 58 -5.51 0.97 -7.26
C VAL A 58 -4.04 0.57 -7.24
N ASP A 59 -3.61 -0.20 -8.23
CA ASP A 59 -2.22 -0.62 -8.38
C ASP A 59 -1.42 0.49 -9.06
N LEU A 60 -0.50 1.10 -8.30
CA LEU A 60 0.38 2.14 -8.84
C LEU A 60 1.54 1.50 -9.62
N PRO A 61 2.11 2.19 -10.62
CA PRO A 61 3.33 1.74 -11.26
C PRO A 61 4.44 1.46 -10.25
N GLY A 62 5.21 0.39 -10.46
CA GLY A 62 6.36 0.08 -9.60
C GLY A 62 7.45 1.14 -9.77
N THR A 63 7.83 1.79 -8.68
CA THR A 63 8.83 2.86 -8.67
C THR A 63 9.79 2.71 -7.50
N TYR A 64 11.01 3.24 -7.65
CA TYR A 64 12.00 3.27 -6.58
C TYR A 64 11.93 4.57 -5.78
N SER A 65 11.35 5.63 -6.37
CA SER A 65 11.22 6.95 -5.76
C SER A 65 10.01 7.70 -6.31
N LEU A 66 9.71 8.85 -5.73
CA LEU A 66 8.70 9.81 -6.21
C LEU A 66 9.35 11.09 -6.77
N ALA A 67 10.60 11.02 -7.19
CA ALA A 67 11.37 12.18 -7.66
C ALA A 67 10.91 12.75 -9.01
N ALA A 68 9.99 12.05 -9.70
CA ALA A 68 9.37 12.45 -10.97
C ALA A 68 10.34 12.54 -12.15
N TYR A 69 11.34 11.66 -12.18
CA TYR A 69 12.25 11.52 -13.32
C TYR A 69 11.71 10.58 -14.40
N SER A 70 10.85 9.63 -14.05
CA SER A 70 10.18 8.73 -14.99
C SER A 70 8.68 9.02 -15.08
N GLU A 71 8.03 8.55 -16.14
CA GLU A 71 6.57 8.68 -16.27
C GLU A 71 5.84 7.88 -15.18
N GLU A 72 6.38 6.72 -14.79
CA GLU A 72 5.86 5.88 -13.70
C GLU A 72 5.90 6.61 -12.37
N GLU A 73 7.00 7.28 -12.05
CA GLU A 73 7.16 8.07 -10.83
C GLU A 73 6.18 9.26 -10.80
N ILE A 74 6.01 9.94 -11.94
CA ILE A 74 5.04 11.04 -12.08
C ILE A 74 3.63 10.52 -11.83
N VAL A 75 3.23 9.41 -12.47
CA VAL A 75 1.90 8.82 -12.32
C VAL A 75 1.64 8.41 -10.87
N ALA A 76 2.60 7.74 -10.23
CA ALA A 76 2.47 7.30 -8.84
C ALA A 76 2.33 8.50 -7.90
N ARG A 77 3.19 9.50 -8.04
CA ARG A 77 3.16 10.72 -7.22
C ARG A 77 1.86 11.51 -7.41
N ASP A 78 1.46 11.76 -8.65
CA ASP A 78 0.27 12.55 -8.97
C ASP A 78 -0.99 11.86 -8.42
N PHE A 79 -1.08 10.52 -8.53
CA PHE A 79 -2.19 9.78 -7.93
C PHE A 79 -2.19 9.87 -6.40
N LEU A 80 -1.04 9.80 -5.74
CA LEU A 80 -0.95 9.92 -4.29
C LEU A 80 -1.40 11.31 -3.80
N LEU A 81 -1.07 12.37 -4.55
CA LEU A 81 -1.42 13.74 -4.20
C LEU A 81 -2.87 14.11 -4.55
N GLU A 82 -3.36 13.70 -5.72
CA GLU A 82 -4.65 14.13 -6.27
C GLU A 82 -5.75 13.09 -6.06
N GLY A 83 -5.41 11.80 -6.12
CA GLY A 83 -6.35 10.68 -6.00
C GLY A 83 -6.91 10.49 -4.59
N GLN A 84 -6.27 11.08 -3.58
CA GLN A 84 -6.66 11.03 -2.16
C GLN A 84 -7.09 9.64 -1.71
N PRO A 85 -6.20 8.64 -1.75
CA PRO A 85 -6.50 7.32 -1.22
C PRO A 85 -6.74 7.41 0.30
N ASP A 86 -7.63 6.56 0.81
CA ASP A 86 -7.90 6.50 2.25
C ASP A 86 -6.71 5.91 3.02
N VAL A 87 -5.94 5.02 2.37
CA VAL A 87 -4.66 4.50 2.87
C VAL A 87 -3.74 4.11 1.70
N VAL A 88 -2.44 4.27 1.89
CA VAL A 88 -1.40 3.79 0.98
C VAL A 88 -0.77 2.54 1.60
N VAL A 89 -0.92 1.40 0.93
CA VAL A 89 -0.22 0.17 1.29
C VAL A 89 1.07 0.09 0.48
N VAL A 90 2.21 0.18 1.15
CA VAL A 90 3.52 0.08 0.50
C VAL A 90 4.05 -1.33 0.64
N VAL A 91 4.17 -2.04 -0.47
CA VAL A 91 4.74 -3.40 -0.52
C VAL A 91 6.26 -3.28 -0.53
N VAL A 92 6.88 -3.86 0.48
CA VAL A 92 8.32 -3.82 0.74
C VAL A 92 8.90 -5.23 0.67
N ASP A 93 9.98 -5.39 -0.08
CA ASP A 93 10.76 -6.62 -0.12
C ASP A 93 11.66 -6.70 1.12
N ALA A 94 11.34 -7.64 2.02
CA ALA A 94 12.09 -7.86 3.26
C ALA A 94 13.56 -8.25 3.02
N SER A 95 13.85 -8.94 1.91
CA SER A 95 15.22 -9.34 1.56
C SER A 95 16.09 -8.18 1.04
N ASN A 96 15.46 -7.04 0.71
CA ASN A 96 16.11 -5.83 0.22
C ASN A 96 15.53 -4.58 0.91
N LEU A 97 15.43 -4.64 2.23
CA LEU A 97 14.69 -3.71 3.07
C LEU A 97 15.15 -2.26 2.89
N GLU A 98 16.46 -2.01 3.03
CA GLU A 98 17.03 -0.66 2.98
C GLU A 98 16.62 0.11 1.72
N ARG A 99 16.76 -0.53 0.55
CA ARG A 99 16.39 0.08 -0.73
C ARG A 99 14.90 0.38 -0.83
N ASN A 100 14.06 -0.50 -0.27
CA ASN A 100 12.60 -0.35 -0.32
C ASN A 100 12.10 0.71 0.65
N LEU A 101 12.76 0.90 1.79
CA LEU A 101 12.39 1.92 2.78
C LEU A 101 12.52 3.34 2.24
N TYR A 102 13.37 3.58 1.26
CA TYR A 102 13.49 4.91 0.64
C TYR A 102 12.16 5.42 0.07
N LEU A 103 11.43 4.57 -0.66
CA LEU A 103 10.10 4.91 -1.16
C LEU A 103 9.09 5.10 -0.03
N VAL A 104 9.15 4.26 1.03
CA VAL A 104 8.27 4.38 2.21
C VAL A 104 8.41 5.76 2.84
N VAL A 105 9.65 6.20 3.09
CA VAL A 105 9.93 7.52 3.69
C VAL A 105 9.39 8.64 2.82
N GLN A 106 9.59 8.60 1.50
CA GLN A 106 9.06 9.62 0.60
C GLN A 106 7.52 9.68 0.60
N ILE A 107 6.84 8.54 0.71
CA ILE A 107 5.38 8.52 0.81
C ILE A 107 4.91 9.07 2.17
N LEU A 108 5.62 8.78 3.25
CA LEU A 108 5.34 9.35 4.58
C LEU A 108 5.48 10.87 4.60
N GLU A 109 6.44 11.44 3.87
CA GLU A 109 6.62 12.89 3.73
C GLU A 109 5.41 13.58 3.08
N LEU A 110 4.59 12.85 2.31
CA LEU A 110 3.33 13.36 1.76
C LEU A 110 2.20 13.44 2.81
N GLN A 111 2.46 13.02 4.06
CA GLN A 111 1.49 13.02 5.17
C GLN A 111 0.21 12.22 4.88
N LEU A 112 0.32 11.18 4.07
CA LEU A 112 -0.76 10.25 3.78
C LEU A 112 -0.81 9.14 4.85
N PRO A 113 -1.98 8.54 5.10
CA PRO A 113 -2.07 7.33 5.90
C PRO A 113 -1.35 6.18 5.20
N VAL A 114 -0.27 5.66 5.83
CA VAL A 114 0.59 4.61 5.26
C VAL A 114 0.53 3.35 6.11
N LEU A 115 0.55 2.20 5.44
CA LEU A 115 0.70 0.88 6.02
C LEU A 115 1.76 0.12 5.21
N VAL A 116 2.68 -0.56 5.88
CA VAL A 116 3.74 -1.34 5.23
C VAL A 116 3.35 -2.82 5.17
N ALA A 117 3.30 -3.36 3.95
CA ALA A 117 3.20 -4.79 3.68
C ALA A 117 4.60 -5.37 3.46
N LEU A 118 5.22 -5.86 4.54
CA LEU A 118 6.58 -6.42 4.54
C LEU A 118 6.55 -7.83 3.95
N ASN A 119 6.73 -7.92 2.64
CA ASN A 119 6.63 -9.15 1.85
C ASN A 119 7.97 -9.88 1.76
N MET A 120 7.94 -11.14 1.30
CA MET A 120 9.13 -11.99 1.11
C MET A 120 9.92 -12.23 2.41
N THR A 121 9.24 -12.28 3.55
CA THR A 121 9.90 -12.51 4.85
C THR A 121 10.59 -13.87 4.93
N ASP A 122 10.10 -14.89 4.23
CA ASP A 122 10.74 -16.19 4.09
C ASP A 122 12.07 -16.12 3.30
N MET A 123 12.17 -15.23 2.33
CA MET A 123 13.41 -14.97 1.60
C MET A 123 14.44 -14.29 2.50
N ALA A 124 14.02 -13.26 3.26
CA ALA A 124 14.88 -12.57 4.22
C ALA A 124 15.43 -13.55 5.27
N GLU A 125 14.58 -14.39 5.86
CA GLU A 125 14.97 -15.42 6.82
C GLU A 125 16.00 -16.43 6.21
N THR A 126 15.79 -16.82 4.95
CA THR A 126 16.70 -17.74 4.26
C THR A 126 18.12 -17.18 4.11
N ILE A 127 18.25 -15.85 3.94
CA ILE A 127 19.56 -15.19 3.85
C ILE A 127 20.06 -14.66 5.19
N GLY A 128 19.41 -15.04 6.30
CA GLY A 128 19.84 -14.76 7.66
C GLY A 128 19.41 -13.37 8.19
N PHE A 129 18.46 -12.70 7.56
CA PHE A 129 17.88 -11.46 8.06
C PHE A 129 16.67 -11.75 8.95
N GLU A 130 16.75 -11.32 10.19
CA GLU A 130 15.63 -11.28 11.11
C GLU A 130 15.20 -9.82 11.28
N ILE A 131 13.96 -9.52 10.84
CA ILE A 131 13.41 -8.16 10.88
C ILE A 131 12.43 -8.09 12.05
N ASP A 132 12.74 -7.23 13.01
CA ASP A 132 11.86 -6.84 14.10
C ASP A 132 10.85 -5.80 13.56
N THR A 133 9.60 -6.24 13.40
CA THR A 133 8.53 -5.39 12.85
C THR A 133 8.09 -4.28 13.78
N ASP A 134 8.22 -4.47 15.11
CA ASP A 134 7.86 -3.46 16.09
C ASP A 134 8.90 -2.32 16.08
N ASN A 135 10.18 -2.67 16.09
CA ASN A 135 11.25 -1.68 15.93
C ASN A 135 11.18 -0.96 14.57
N LEU A 136 10.82 -1.67 13.51
CA LEU A 136 10.63 -1.05 12.20
C LEU A 136 9.44 -0.08 12.21
N SER A 137 8.33 -0.46 12.80
CA SER A 137 7.15 0.40 12.98
C SER A 137 7.49 1.66 13.76
N ASP A 138 8.17 1.52 14.90
CA ASP A 138 8.61 2.64 15.74
C ASP A 138 9.55 3.57 14.97
N GLY A 139 10.51 3.02 14.23
CA GLY A 139 11.42 3.79 13.37
C GLY A 139 10.74 4.56 12.24
N LEU A 140 9.58 4.10 11.81
CA LEU A 140 8.73 4.75 10.81
C LEU A 140 7.65 5.66 11.43
N GLY A 141 7.73 5.95 12.74
CA GLY A 141 6.78 6.82 13.41
C GLY A 141 5.44 6.16 13.77
N GLY A 142 5.44 4.86 14.03
CA GLY A 142 4.27 4.09 14.42
C GLY A 142 3.45 3.57 13.23
N VAL A 143 4.04 3.52 12.05
CA VAL A 143 3.38 2.96 10.85
C VAL A 143 3.17 1.46 11.03
N PRO A 144 1.94 0.94 10.84
CA PRO A 144 1.70 -0.50 10.94
C PRO A 144 2.51 -1.30 9.91
N VAL A 145 3.18 -2.35 10.36
CA VAL A 145 3.99 -3.26 9.52
C VAL A 145 3.42 -4.65 9.58
N ILE A 146 2.97 -5.17 8.44
CA ILE A 146 2.36 -6.50 8.32
C ILE A 146 3.33 -7.45 7.62
N ARG A 147 3.79 -8.50 8.31
CA ARG A 147 4.65 -9.55 7.74
C ARG A 147 3.87 -10.39 6.74
N MET A 148 4.48 -10.64 5.59
CA MET A 148 3.80 -11.36 4.50
C MET A 148 4.73 -12.32 3.76
N VAL A 149 4.11 -13.37 3.20
CA VAL A 149 4.63 -14.19 2.10
C VAL A 149 3.48 -14.30 1.10
N ALA A 150 3.28 -13.25 0.32
CA ALA A 150 2.12 -13.10 -0.55
C ALA A 150 1.98 -14.23 -1.57
N ALA A 151 3.09 -14.76 -2.08
CA ALA A 151 3.09 -15.91 -2.99
C ALA A 151 2.42 -17.15 -2.37
N ARG A 152 2.54 -17.32 -1.05
CA ARG A 152 1.92 -18.41 -0.27
C ARG A 152 0.59 -18.00 0.38
N GLY A 153 0.12 -16.78 0.17
CA GLY A 153 -1.11 -16.26 0.78
C GLY A 153 -0.99 -15.90 2.26
N ARG A 154 0.23 -15.96 2.86
CA ARG A 154 0.43 -15.60 4.26
C ARG A 154 0.41 -14.08 4.44
N GLY A 155 -0.27 -13.61 5.48
CA GLY A 155 -0.38 -12.19 5.81
C GLY A 155 -1.46 -11.43 5.04
N ILE A 156 -2.19 -12.06 4.12
CA ILE A 156 -3.22 -11.38 3.30
C ILE A 156 -4.45 -11.01 4.16
N GLU A 157 -4.93 -11.90 5.01
CA GLU A 157 -6.08 -11.60 5.89
C GLU A 157 -5.68 -10.59 6.96
N GLU A 158 -4.49 -10.70 7.52
CA GLU A 158 -3.92 -9.74 8.48
C GLU A 158 -3.79 -8.34 7.83
N LEU A 159 -3.39 -8.27 6.56
CA LEU A 159 -3.35 -7.02 5.81
C LEU A 159 -4.75 -6.40 5.65
N LYS A 160 -5.75 -7.20 5.29
CA LYS A 160 -7.14 -6.71 5.16
C LYS A 160 -7.68 -6.16 6.47
N GLU A 161 -7.45 -6.87 7.58
CA GLU A 161 -7.84 -6.41 8.92
C GLU A 161 -7.10 -5.11 9.31
N ALA A 162 -5.79 -5.05 9.08
CA ALA A 162 -4.98 -3.87 9.38
C ALA A 162 -5.46 -2.63 8.61
N ILE A 163 -5.82 -2.78 7.33
CA ILE A 163 -6.38 -1.71 6.51
C ILE A 163 -7.66 -1.16 7.16
N LEU A 164 -8.58 -2.02 7.57
CA LEU A 164 -9.84 -1.57 8.19
C LEU A 164 -9.63 -0.90 9.55
N LEU A 165 -8.78 -1.47 10.40
CA LEU A 165 -8.49 -0.92 11.71
C LEU A 165 -7.83 0.45 11.59
N TYR A 166 -6.84 0.58 10.72
CA TYR A 166 -6.10 1.81 10.53
C TYR A 166 -6.97 2.92 9.96
N THR A 167 -7.80 2.63 8.97
CA THR A 167 -8.73 3.63 8.40
C THR A 167 -9.78 4.10 9.40
N LYS A 168 -10.26 3.21 10.29
CA LYS A 168 -11.20 3.59 11.36
C LYS A 168 -10.54 4.51 12.41
N GLN A 169 -9.27 4.28 12.74
CA GLN A 169 -8.52 5.14 13.66
C GLN A 169 -8.33 6.53 13.08
N GLN A 170 -7.87 6.62 11.82
CA GLN A 170 -7.69 7.87 11.11
C GLN A 170 -8.99 8.68 10.98
N SER A 171 -10.12 8.01 10.80
CA SER A 171 -11.43 8.67 10.72
C SER A 171 -11.86 9.28 12.06
N LYS A 172 -11.50 8.68 13.19
CA LYS A 172 -11.78 9.23 14.53
C LYS A 172 -10.91 10.45 14.83
N GLU A 173 -9.65 10.44 14.42
CA GLU A 173 -8.73 11.57 14.64
C GLU A 173 -9.07 12.80 13.78
N ARG A 174 -9.71 12.60 12.63
CA ARG A 174 -10.16 13.68 11.73
C ARG A 174 -11.50 14.31 12.12
N THR A 175 -12.25 13.72 13.05
CA THR A 175 -13.49 14.30 13.59
C THR A 175 -13.12 15.03 14.89
N PRO A 176 -13.02 16.38 14.93
CA PRO A 176 -12.82 17.08 16.20
C PRO A 176 -14.06 16.82 17.06
N ASP A 177 -13.82 16.52 18.35
CA ASP A 177 -14.90 16.51 19.34
C ASP A 177 -15.72 17.79 19.21
N PRO A 178 -17.05 17.72 19.21
CA PRO A 178 -17.86 18.92 19.25
C PRO A 178 -17.49 19.68 20.53
N ILE A 179 -16.96 20.88 20.35
CA ILE A 179 -16.66 21.79 21.44
C ILE A 179 -17.97 22.02 22.19
N VAL A 180 -18.07 21.50 23.42
CA VAL A 180 -19.14 21.77 24.37
C VAL A 180 -18.93 23.17 24.97
#